data_02d5f727c43cce848c44c44bb99304e3
#
_entry.id   02d5f727c43cce848c44c44bb99304e3
#
_cell.length_a   1.000
_cell.length_b   1.000
_cell.length_c   1.000
_cell.angle_alpha   90.00
_cell.angle_beta   90.00
_cell.angle_gamma   90.00
#
_symmetry.space_group_name_H-M   'P 1'
#
loop_
_entity.id
_entity.type
_entity.pdbx_description
1 polymer ?
#
loop_
_entity_poly.entity_id
_entity_poly.type
_entity_poly.pdbx_seq_one_letter_code
_entity_poly.pdbx_strand_id
1 'polypeptide(L)'
;MITFTTLAESDHSHFAQSLFEEAFPEQERPPFSSLRHRDAGKFHFLVAENGDEPVGILTYWTFEDLVYIEHFAIAEELRNQGLGKAAFLSFLSQQTEQVVLEVETPVNEEAEHRIEFYASMGLFSNPQQYVQPPYRKGGQEVEMIIMSKYELDDDEFCEIRDLLYREVYGISQKQQKNF
;
A
#
# COMPACT_ATOMS: atom_id res chain seq x y z
N MET A 1 -6.87 -9.43 19.19
CA MET A 1 -7.53 -9.36 17.85
C MET A 1 -7.19 -8.00 17.28
N ILE A 2 -6.68 -7.94 16.06
CA ILE A 2 -6.33 -6.64 15.44
C ILE A 2 -7.60 -5.95 14.96
N THR A 3 -7.76 -4.71 15.35
CA THR A 3 -8.80 -3.78 14.90
C THR A 3 -8.17 -2.60 14.16
N PHE A 4 -8.98 -1.86 13.41
CA PHE A 4 -8.54 -0.69 12.67
C PHE A 4 -9.39 0.51 13.04
N THR A 5 -8.72 1.63 13.32
CA THR A 5 -9.34 2.92 13.59
C THR A 5 -8.87 3.91 12.52
N THR A 6 -9.76 4.76 12.02
CA THR A 6 -9.33 5.79 11.06
C THR A 6 -8.40 6.79 11.76
N LEU A 7 -7.40 7.30 11.04
CA LEU A 7 -6.47 8.28 11.60
C LEU A 7 -7.18 9.51 12.20
N ALA A 8 -8.32 9.89 11.64
CA ALA A 8 -9.12 11.04 12.13
C ALA A 8 -9.81 10.77 13.47
N GLU A 9 -10.10 9.51 13.78
CA GLU A 9 -10.77 9.07 15.01
C GLU A 9 -9.81 8.50 16.04
N SER A 10 -8.55 8.21 15.61
CA SER A 10 -7.53 7.61 16.47
C SER A 10 -6.83 8.67 17.35
N ASP A 11 -6.64 8.31 18.61
CA ASP A 11 -5.79 9.09 19.55
C ASP A 11 -4.28 8.89 19.27
N HIS A 12 -3.93 8.00 18.33
CA HIS A 12 -2.56 7.60 18.00
C HIS A 12 -1.96 8.33 16.78
N SER A 13 -2.39 9.57 16.52
CA SER A 13 -1.94 10.33 15.33
C SER A 13 -0.43 10.58 15.30
N HIS A 14 0.20 10.75 16.47
CA HIS A 14 1.65 10.91 16.57
C HIS A 14 2.39 9.61 16.23
N PHE A 15 1.93 8.48 16.78
CA PHE A 15 2.46 7.16 16.44
C PHE A 15 2.36 6.90 14.93
N ALA A 16 1.19 7.15 14.35
CA ALA A 16 0.95 6.93 12.94
C ALA A 16 1.89 7.76 12.05
N GLN A 17 2.11 9.03 12.41
CA GLN A 17 3.06 9.89 11.69
C GLN A 17 4.50 9.38 11.81
N SER A 18 4.96 9.10 13.03
CA SER A 18 6.33 8.60 13.25
C SER A 18 6.58 7.31 12.48
N LEU A 19 5.69 6.34 12.62
CA LEU A 19 5.82 5.07 11.91
C LEU A 19 5.79 5.24 10.37
N PHE A 20 4.93 6.11 9.84
CA PHE A 20 4.87 6.37 8.41
C PHE A 20 6.18 6.99 7.90
N GLU A 21 6.77 7.91 8.67
CA GLU A 21 8.00 8.60 8.30
C GLU A 21 9.25 7.71 8.47
N GLU A 22 9.23 6.80 9.42
CA GLU A 22 10.32 5.84 9.69
C GLU A 22 10.30 4.63 8.75
N ALA A 23 9.11 4.08 8.47
CA ALA A 23 8.97 2.86 7.70
C ALA A 23 9.14 3.05 6.19
N PHE A 24 8.89 4.26 5.67
CA PHE A 24 8.95 4.55 4.24
C PHE A 24 9.92 5.68 3.96
N PRO A 25 10.97 5.45 3.12
CA PRO A 25 11.88 6.49 2.67
C PRO A 25 11.14 7.68 2.04
N GLU A 26 11.75 8.86 2.11
CA GLU A 26 11.11 10.08 1.61
C GLU A 26 10.75 10.03 0.11
N GLN A 27 11.46 9.25 -0.66
CA GLN A 27 11.22 9.03 -2.10
C GLN A 27 10.02 8.12 -2.35
N GLU A 28 9.66 7.25 -1.40
CA GLU A 28 8.63 6.22 -1.53
C GLU A 28 7.30 6.61 -0.89
N ARG A 29 7.18 7.85 -0.43
CA ARG A 29 5.97 8.34 0.20
C ARG A 29 5.70 9.82 -0.11
N PRO A 30 4.42 10.24 -0.11
CA PRO A 30 4.09 11.65 -0.09
C PRO A 30 4.43 12.26 1.29
N PRO A 31 4.54 13.59 1.40
CA PRO A 31 4.63 14.25 2.70
C PRO A 31 3.41 13.92 3.57
N PHE A 32 3.61 13.57 4.85
CA PHE A 32 2.50 13.22 5.75
C PHE A 32 1.44 14.32 5.82
N SER A 33 1.85 15.58 5.80
CA SER A 33 0.95 16.74 5.79
C SER A 33 0.02 16.79 4.58
N SER A 34 0.43 16.22 3.44
CA SER A 34 -0.38 16.19 2.21
C SER A 34 -1.48 15.13 2.23
N LEU A 35 -1.38 14.12 3.11
CA LEU A 35 -2.35 13.03 3.20
C LEU A 35 -3.76 13.54 3.55
N ARG A 36 -3.85 14.64 4.32
CA ARG A 36 -5.13 15.28 4.67
C ARG A 36 -5.85 15.94 3.49
N HIS A 37 -5.12 16.17 2.38
CA HIS A 37 -5.64 16.82 1.18
C HIS A 37 -5.94 15.81 0.06
N ARG A 38 -5.74 14.52 0.32
CA ARG A 38 -6.12 13.47 -0.61
C ARG A 38 -7.65 13.32 -0.62
N ASP A 39 -8.18 12.77 -1.69
CA ASP A 39 -9.61 12.56 -1.85
C ASP A 39 -10.18 11.72 -0.69
N ALA A 40 -10.86 12.39 0.25
CA ALA A 40 -11.43 11.76 1.45
C ALA A 40 -12.52 10.72 1.15
N GLY A 41 -13.03 10.67 -0.10
CA GLY A 41 -13.96 9.64 -0.54
C GLY A 41 -13.28 8.37 -1.04
N LYS A 42 -11.99 8.46 -1.36
CA LYS A 42 -11.22 7.35 -1.94
C LYS A 42 -10.02 6.93 -1.09
N PHE A 43 -9.32 7.89 -0.48
CA PHE A 43 -8.12 7.63 0.32
C PHE A 43 -8.44 7.44 1.80
N HIS A 44 -7.88 6.39 2.38
CA HIS A 44 -8.08 6.01 3.79
C HIS A 44 -6.74 5.79 4.47
N PHE A 45 -6.65 6.26 5.71
CA PHE A 45 -5.51 5.99 6.58
C PHE A 45 -6.01 5.36 7.87
N LEU A 46 -5.57 4.13 8.13
CA LEU A 46 -5.93 3.34 9.30
C LEU A 46 -4.74 3.17 10.24
N VAL A 47 -5.02 3.18 11.53
CA VAL A 47 -4.13 2.70 12.57
C VAL A 47 -4.58 1.28 12.94
N ALA A 48 -3.65 0.32 12.91
CA ALA A 48 -3.87 -1.03 13.38
C ALA A 48 -3.59 -1.10 14.88
N GLU A 49 -4.52 -1.65 15.64
CA GLU A 49 -4.48 -1.70 17.10
C GLU A 49 -4.62 -3.15 17.60
N ASN A 50 -3.86 -3.52 18.64
CA ASN A 50 -4.01 -4.78 19.36
C ASN A 50 -4.53 -4.48 20.77
N GLY A 51 -5.84 -4.58 20.94
CA GLY A 51 -6.52 -3.94 22.08
C GLY A 51 -6.47 -2.42 21.93
N ASP A 52 -5.98 -1.71 22.94
CA ASP A 52 -5.86 -0.25 22.92
C ASP A 52 -4.46 0.23 22.47
N GLU A 53 -3.56 -0.69 22.12
CA GLU A 53 -2.18 -0.34 21.76
C GLU A 53 -2.01 -0.29 20.24
N PRO A 54 -1.47 0.81 19.68
CA PRO A 54 -1.22 0.92 18.25
C PRO A 54 -0.03 0.04 17.87
N VAL A 55 -0.17 -0.76 16.82
CA VAL A 55 0.86 -1.71 16.38
C VAL A 55 1.33 -1.47 14.95
N GLY A 56 0.57 -0.73 14.16
CA GLY A 56 0.89 -0.51 12.75
C GLY A 56 -0.02 0.50 12.07
N ILE A 57 0.23 0.69 10.80
CA ILE A 57 -0.55 1.56 9.92
C ILE A 57 -0.85 0.87 8.60
N LEU A 58 -1.96 1.27 7.98
CA LEU A 58 -2.33 0.86 6.63
C LEU A 58 -2.98 2.04 5.91
N THR A 59 -2.45 2.39 4.72
CA THR A 59 -3.11 3.36 3.85
C THR A 59 -3.58 2.67 2.58
N TYR A 60 -4.76 3.02 2.11
CA TYR A 60 -5.33 2.42 0.92
C TYR A 60 -6.28 3.37 0.20
N TRP A 61 -6.54 3.03 -1.07
CA TRP A 61 -7.50 3.69 -1.92
C TRP A 61 -8.63 2.74 -2.27
N THR A 62 -9.85 3.27 -2.34
CA THR A 62 -11.03 2.53 -2.82
C THR A 62 -11.47 3.08 -4.17
N PHE A 63 -11.69 2.19 -5.11
CA PHE A 63 -12.29 2.44 -6.41
C PHE A 63 -13.52 1.53 -6.55
N GLU A 64 -14.25 1.60 -7.66
CA GLU A 64 -15.52 0.87 -7.83
C GLU A 64 -15.37 -0.65 -7.57
N ASP A 65 -14.35 -1.28 -8.17
CA ASP A 65 -14.11 -2.73 -8.07
C ASP A 65 -12.70 -3.07 -7.57
N LEU A 66 -11.98 -2.10 -7.01
CA LEU A 66 -10.58 -2.22 -6.64
C LEU A 66 -10.26 -1.51 -5.32
N VAL A 67 -9.51 -2.21 -4.49
CA VAL A 67 -8.81 -1.64 -3.32
C VAL A 67 -7.31 -1.67 -3.60
N TYR A 68 -6.65 -0.53 -3.54
CA TYR A 68 -5.20 -0.43 -3.66
C TYR A 68 -4.58 -0.11 -2.30
N ILE A 69 -3.79 -1.03 -1.76
CA ILE A 69 -3.01 -0.81 -0.53
C ILE A 69 -1.71 -0.09 -0.92
N GLU A 70 -1.57 1.15 -0.47
CA GLU A 70 -0.42 2.00 -0.82
C GLU A 70 0.73 1.85 0.18
N HIS A 71 0.42 1.81 1.50
CA HIS A 71 1.41 1.64 2.55
C HIS A 71 0.88 0.68 3.62
N PHE A 72 1.74 -0.21 4.09
CA PHE A 72 1.47 -1.08 5.24
C PHE A 72 2.74 -1.27 6.04
N ALA A 73 2.71 -0.95 7.33
CA ALA A 73 3.85 -1.14 8.22
C ALA A 73 3.42 -1.52 9.62
N ILE A 74 4.23 -2.35 10.27
CA ILE A 74 4.18 -2.66 11.70
C ILE A 74 5.40 -2.02 12.36
N ALA A 75 5.20 -1.46 13.55
CA ALA A 75 6.27 -0.88 14.36
C ALA A 75 7.43 -1.87 14.53
N GLU A 76 8.67 -1.41 14.39
CA GLU A 76 9.84 -2.27 14.28
C GLU A 76 9.97 -3.23 15.46
N GLU A 77 9.78 -2.73 16.66
CA GLU A 77 9.84 -3.49 17.92
C GLU A 77 8.76 -4.57 18.07
N LEU A 78 7.70 -4.51 17.22
CA LEU A 78 6.58 -5.44 17.21
C LEU A 78 6.62 -6.42 16.04
N ARG A 79 7.63 -6.33 15.18
CA ARG A 79 7.80 -7.26 14.04
C ARG A 79 8.14 -8.66 14.52
N ASN A 80 7.99 -9.64 13.64
CA ASN A 80 8.26 -11.06 13.89
C ASN A 80 7.40 -11.71 15.00
N GLN A 81 6.33 -11.04 15.46
CA GLN A 81 5.37 -11.54 16.45
C GLN A 81 4.03 -11.98 15.82
N GLY A 82 3.97 -12.05 14.49
CA GLY A 82 2.75 -12.44 13.76
C GLY A 82 1.71 -11.32 13.62
N LEU A 83 1.95 -10.14 14.21
CA LEU A 83 1.00 -9.02 14.19
C LEU A 83 0.75 -8.49 12.77
N GLY A 84 1.78 -8.42 11.93
CA GLY A 84 1.65 -8.00 10.54
C GLY A 84 0.72 -8.93 9.75
N LYS A 85 0.93 -10.23 9.87
CA LYS A 85 0.05 -11.22 9.22
C LYS A 85 -1.38 -11.12 9.74
N ALA A 86 -1.56 -11.00 11.06
CA ALA A 86 -2.88 -10.87 11.67
C ALA A 86 -3.60 -9.59 11.21
N ALA A 87 -2.90 -8.45 11.15
CA ALA A 87 -3.45 -7.18 10.69
C ALA A 87 -3.84 -7.26 9.20
N PHE A 88 -2.93 -7.73 8.35
CA PHE A 88 -3.18 -7.80 6.92
C PHE A 88 -4.35 -8.74 6.58
N LEU A 89 -4.41 -9.93 7.18
CA LEU A 89 -5.53 -10.86 6.99
C LEU A 89 -6.86 -10.31 7.55
N SER A 90 -6.83 -9.59 8.68
CA SER A 90 -8.01 -8.90 9.20
C SER A 90 -8.53 -7.87 8.21
N PHE A 91 -7.65 -7.09 7.57
CA PHE A 91 -8.02 -6.14 6.52
C PHE A 91 -8.56 -6.85 5.28
N LEU A 92 -7.83 -7.85 4.74
CA LEU A 92 -8.25 -8.57 3.54
C LEU A 92 -9.62 -9.26 3.70
N SER A 93 -9.94 -9.76 4.89
CA SER A 93 -11.21 -10.45 5.15
C SER A 93 -12.44 -9.52 5.03
N GLN A 94 -12.23 -8.22 5.06
CA GLN A 94 -13.28 -7.21 4.95
C GLN A 94 -13.46 -6.71 3.50
N GLN A 95 -12.56 -7.13 2.58
CA GLN A 95 -12.59 -6.69 1.19
C GLN A 95 -13.23 -7.77 0.31
N THR A 96 -14.28 -7.41 -0.40
CA THR A 96 -14.93 -8.25 -1.42
C THR A 96 -14.33 -8.04 -2.80
N GLU A 97 -13.83 -6.85 -3.06
CA GLU A 97 -13.24 -6.37 -4.30
C GLU A 97 -11.86 -6.97 -4.56
N GLN A 98 -11.34 -6.76 -5.75
CA GLN A 98 -9.92 -7.00 -6.06
C GLN A 98 -9.05 -6.13 -5.15
N VAL A 99 -8.03 -6.75 -4.54
CA VAL A 99 -7.04 -6.02 -3.74
C VAL A 99 -5.71 -6.09 -4.46
N VAL A 100 -5.06 -4.96 -4.64
CA VAL A 100 -3.71 -4.88 -5.21
C VAL A 100 -2.79 -4.07 -4.32
N LEU A 101 -1.50 -4.35 -4.42
CA LEU A 101 -0.42 -3.58 -3.82
C LEU A 101 0.84 -3.66 -4.69
N GLU A 102 1.75 -2.75 -4.45
CA GLU A 102 3.06 -2.71 -5.10
C GLU A 102 4.13 -3.24 -4.15
N VAL A 103 5.04 -4.07 -4.65
CA VAL A 103 6.22 -4.54 -3.94
C VAL A 103 7.44 -4.33 -4.81
N GLU A 104 8.59 -4.07 -4.19
CA GLU A 104 9.87 -3.98 -4.89
C GLU A 104 10.20 -5.30 -5.59
N THR A 105 10.87 -5.21 -6.73
CA THR A 105 11.46 -6.38 -7.40
C THR A 105 12.45 -7.09 -6.47
N PRO A 106 12.60 -8.44 -6.54
CA PRO A 106 13.40 -9.23 -5.59
C PRO A 106 14.91 -9.05 -5.82
N VAL A 107 15.41 -7.84 -5.60
CA VAL A 107 16.82 -7.49 -5.77
C VAL A 107 17.69 -7.77 -4.53
N ASN A 108 17.05 -8.08 -3.39
CA ASN A 108 17.69 -8.41 -2.12
C ASN A 108 16.77 -9.31 -1.27
N GLU A 109 17.32 -9.89 -0.20
CA GLU A 109 16.59 -10.79 0.72
C GLU A 109 15.36 -10.11 1.36
N GLU A 110 15.40 -8.81 1.65
CA GLU A 110 14.28 -8.10 2.26
C GLU A 110 13.10 -8.00 1.29
N ALA A 111 13.36 -7.67 0.02
CA ALA A 111 12.34 -7.63 -1.02
C ALA A 111 11.75 -9.02 -1.29
N GLU A 112 12.58 -10.07 -1.32
CA GLU A 112 12.13 -11.46 -1.44
C GLU A 112 11.20 -11.84 -0.28
N HIS A 113 11.60 -11.58 0.96
CA HIS A 113 10.78 -11.85 2.15
C HIS A 113 9.44 -11.09 2.13
N ARG A 114 9.42 -9.86 1.57
CA ARG A 114 8.18 -9.07 1.44
C ARG A 114 7.21 -9.72 0.45
N ILE A 115 7.71 -10.19 -0.70
CA ILE A 115 6.92 -10.95 -1.67
C ILE A 115 6.37 -12.22 -1.04
N GLU A 116 7.23 -13.02 -0.36
CA GLU A 116 6.83 -14.24 0.33
C GLU A 116 5.78 -13.98 1.41
N PHE A 117 5.93 -12.89 2.15
CA PHE A 117 4.98 -12.46 3.18
C PHE A 117 3.58 -12.31 2.59
N TYR A 118 3.43 -11.52 1.52
CA TYR A 118 2.13 -11.31 0.87
C TYR A 118 1.62 -12.58 0.16
N ALA A 119 2.50 -13.34 -0.49
CA ALA A 119 2.14 -14.62 -1.09
C ALA A 119 1.61 -15.63 -0.05
N SER A 120 2.18 -15.63 1.17
CA SER A 120 1.71 -16.48 2.29
C SER A 120 0.30 -16.16 2.76
N MET A 121 -0.25 -15.04 2.34
CA MET A 121 -1.61 -14.59 2.65
C MET A 121 -2.55 -14.67 1.44
N GLY A 122 -2.08 -15.30 0.35
CA GLY A 122 -2.89 -15.61 -0.81
C GLY A 122 -2.86 -14.55 -1.92
N LEU A 123 -1.90 -13.61 -1.90
CA LEU A 123 -1.71 -12.70 -3.02
C LEU A 123 -0.83 -13.34 -4.10
N PHE A 124 -1.14 -13.04 -5.36
CA PHE A 124 -0.41 -13.49 -6.54
C PHE A 124 0.51 -12.38 -7.05
N SER A 125 1.74 -12.74 -7.42
CA SER A 125 2.64 -11.84 -8.16
C SER A 125 2.29 -11.86 -9.63
N ASN A 126 2.01 -10.72 -10.22
CA ASN A 126 1.70 -10.61 -11.64
C ASN A 126 3.00 -10.39 -12.45
N PRO A 127 3.20 -11.09 -13.56
CA PRO A 127 4.46 -11.09 -14.31
C PRO A 127 4.66 -9.88 -15.20
N GLN A 128 3.64 -9.04 -15.38
CA GLN A 128 3.71 -7.87 -16.25
C GLN A 128 4.66 -6.82 -15.67
N GLN A 129 5.37 -6.12 -16.54
CA GLN A 129 6.27 -5.04 -16.13
C GLN A 129 5.48 -3.86 -15.58
N TYR A 130 5.90 -3.39 -14.41
CA TYR A 130 5.33 -2.23 -13.75
C TYR A 130 6.42 -1.33 -13.22
N VAL A 131 6.25 -0.03 -13.43
CA VAL A 131 7.14 1.01 -12.92
C VAL A 131 6.31 1.96 -12.07
N GLN A 132 6.65 2.08 -10.80
CA GLN A 132 6.03 3.05 -9.90
C GLN A 132 6.51 4.46 -10.26
N PRO A 133 5.60 5.40 -10.56
CA PRO A 133 5.96 6.78 -10.75
C PRO A 133 6.42 7.43 -9.43
N PRO A 134 7.30 8.45 -9.50
CA PRO A 134 7.74 9.12 -8.30
C PRO A 134 6.62 9.95 -7.65
N TYR A 135 6.56 9.94 -6.32
CA TYR A 135 5.64 10.78 -5.53
C TYR A 135 5.96 12.30 -5.61
N ARG A 136 7.16 12.64 -6.06
CA ARG A 136 7.63 14.02 -6.11
C ARG A 136 8.22 14.34 -7.47
N LYS A 137 8.01 15.55 -7.91
CA LYS A 137 8.60 16.03 -9.18
C LYS A 137 10.12 15.93 -9.14
N GLY A 138 10.70 15.23 -10.11
CA GLY A 138 12.15 14.97 -10.19
C GLY A 138 12.64 13.81 -9.33
N GLY A 139 11.73 13.06 -8.69
CA GLY A 139 12.04 11.77 -8.07
C GLY A 139 12.37 10.70 -9.10
N GLN A 140 12.84 9.56 -8.65
CA GLN A 140 13.16 8.42 -9.49
C GLN A 140 11.96 7.49 -9.62
N GLU A 141 11.82 6.88 -10.78
CA GLU A 141 10.94 5.77 -11.04
C GLU A 141 11.51 4.49 -10.41
N VAL A 142 10.64 3.61 -9.91
CA VAL A 142 11.06 2.36 -9.27
C VAL A 142 10.38 1.19 -9.96
N GLU A 143 11.17 0.19 -10.39
CA GLU A 143 10.62 -1.07 -10.87
C GLU A 143 9.98 -1.83 -9.71
N MET A 144 8.70 -2.16 -9.85
CA MET A 144 7.90 -2.84 -8.83
C MET A 144 7.16 -4.02 -9.44
N ILE A 145 6.60 -4.84 -8.57
CA ILE A 145 5.67 -5.91 -8.94
C ILE A 145 4.30 -5.54 -8.37
N ILE A 146 3.25 -5.64 -9.17
CA ILE A 146 1.88 -5.62 -8.66
C ILE A 146 1.54 -7.01 -8.14
N MET A 147 1.23 -7.10 -6.85
CA MET A 147 0.60 -8.29 -6.27
C MET A 147 -0.90 -8.07 -6.10
N SER A 148 -1.69 -9.11 -6.31
CA SER A 148 -3.15 -9.04 -6.34
C SER A 148 -3.83 -10.22 -5.66
N LYS A 149 -5.04 -10.01 -5.15
CA LYS A 149 -5.87 -11.05 -4.51
C LYS A 149 -6.32 -12.13 -5.49
N TYR A 150 -6.56 -11.75 -6.74
CA TYR A 150 -6.86 -12.66 -7.87
C TYR A 150 -5.87 -12.38 -8.98
N GLU A 151 -5.45 -13.42 -9.71
CA GLU A 151 -4.56 -13.27 -10.87
C GLU A 151 -5.16 -12.31 -11.90
N LEU A 152 -4.32 -11.46 -12.49
CA LEU A 152 -4.72 -10.48 -13.49
C LEU A 152 -4.33 -10.98 -14.89
N ASP A 153 -5.23 -10.85 -15.84
CA ASP A 153 -4.85 -10.89 -17.24
C ASP A 153 -4.19 -9.58 -17.70
N ASP A 154 -3.73 -9.53 -18.95
CA ASP A 154 -2.99 -8.37 -19.46
C ASP A 154 -3.87 -7.12 -19.57
N ASP A 155 -5.14 -7.26 -19.88
CA ASP A 155 -6.09 -6.15 -20.02
C ASP A 155 -6.43 -5.60 -18.63
N GLU A 156 -6.77 -6.45 -17.66
CA GLU A 156 -7.01 -6.08 -16.26
C GLU A 156 -5.80 -5.39 -15.64
N PHE A 157 -4.60 -5.92 -15.89
CA PHE A 157 -3.36 -5.32 -15.40
C PHE A 157 -3.16 -3.91 -15.97
N CYS A 158 -3.36 -3.72 -17.27
CA CYS A 158 -3.23 -2.41 -17.91
C CYS A 158 -4.27 -1.41 -17.36
N GLU A 159 -5.50 -1.83 -17.13
CA GLU A 159 -6.55 -0.98 -16.56
C GLU A 159 -6.20 -0.55 -15.13
N ILE A 160 -5.73 -1.47 -14.30
CA ILE A 160 -5.30 -1.18 -12.92
C ILE A 160 -4.10 -0.23 -12.92
N ARG A 161 -3.06 -0.53 -13.70
CA ARG A 161 -1.89 0.35 -13.83
C ARG A 161 -2.29 1.77 -14.21
N ASP A 162 -3.12 1.92 -15.25
CA ASP A 162 -3.54 3.23 -15.76
C ASP A 162 -4.41 3.98 -14.74
N LEU A 163 -5.21 3.25 -13.97
CA LEU A 163 -5.99 3.78 -12.85
C LEU A 163 -5.07 4.32 -11.74
N LEU A 164 -4.09 3.52 -11.29
CA LEU A 164 -3.13 3.93 -10.26
C LEU A 164 -2.32 5.15 -10.71
N TYR A 165 -1.83 5.15 -11.93
CA TYR A 165 -1.08 6.28 -12.50
C TYR A 165 -1.90 7.56 -12.47
N ARG A 166 -3.16 7.50 -12.85
CA ARG A 166 -4.05 8.66 -12.90
C ARG A 166 -4.48 9.14 -11.53
N GLU A 167 -5.00 8.23 -10.70
CA GLU A 167 -5.70 8.59 -9.46
C GLU A 167 -4.74 8.74 -8.26
N VAL A 168 -3.70 7.91 -8.18
CA VAL A 168 -2.75 7.91 -7.06
C VAL A 168 -1.56 8.82 -7.34
N TYR A 169 -0.95 8.68 -8.54
CA TYR A 169 0.27 9.39 -8.90
C TYR A 169 0.03 10.68 -9.71
N GLY A 170 -1.20 10.95 -10.14
CA GLY A 170 -1.55 12.16 -10.87
C GLY A 170 -0.93 12.24 -12.28
N ILE A 171 -0.59 11.09 -12.87
CA ILE A 171 0.00 11.00 -14.21
C ILE A 171 -1.09 11.11 -15.27
N SER A 172 -1.01 12.12 -16.13
CA SER A 172 -1.97 12.27 -17.22
C SER A 172 -1.77 11.18 -18.31
N GLN A 173 -2.84 10.85 -19.05
CA GLN A 173 -2.78 9.87 -20.16
C GLN A 173 -1.69 10.19 -21.22
N LYS A 174 -1.35 11.47 -21.40
CA LYS A 174 -0.26 11.88 -22.32
C LYS A 174 1.13 11.51 -21.77
N GLN A 175 1.28 11.47 -20.46
CA GLN A 175 2.54 11.14 -19.79
C GLN A 175 2.71 9.63 -19.64
N GLN A 176 1.62 8.86 -19.54
CA GLN A 176 1.64 7.39 -19.45
C GLN A 176 2.29 6.70 -20.66
N LYS A 177 2.32 7.35 -21.83
CA LYS A 177 2.99 6.80 -23.01
C LYS A 177 4.51 6.76 -22.94
N ASN A 178 5.09 7.31 -21.91
CA ASN A 178 6.54 7.37 -21.68
C ASN A 178 6.99 6.38 -20.56
N PHE A 179 6.06 5.57 -20.02
CA PHE A 179 6.32 4.53 -19.01
C PHE A 179 6.24 3.13 -19.60
#